data_20e112738b387987cd8ad53718c1aeed
#
_entry.id   20e112738b387987cd8ad53718c1aeed
#
_cell.length_a   1.000
_cell.length_b   1.000
_cell.length_c   1.000
_cell.angle_alpha   90.00
_cell.angle_beta   90.00
_cell.angle_gamma   90.00
#
_symmetry.space_group_name_H-M   'P 1'
#
loop_
_entity.id
_entity.type
_entity.pdbx_description
1 polymer ?
#
loop_
_entity_poly.entity_id
_entity_poly.type
_entity_poly.pdbx_seq_one_letter_code
_entity_poly.pdbx_strand_id
1 'polypeptide(L)'
;MRLILELVKKMIRLVIFDLDGTLLDTLEDIADACNHALSQCGFPSRNLDEYKQFVGRGIMNLFRSALPEGCKDEETILKIRDAFVPYYNVHKDDKTRPYPGTEELLDTLSANGIMLAVASNKYQEATEELVRKHFSRYDFHCILGQRDGKPIKPDAGIILEAMEACGVHPDEVVYCGDSDVDMQTGKNAGVKTIGVTWGFRTREELAAYEPMMLAENQTQIQNKILSL
;
A
#
# COMPACT_ATOMS: atom_id res chain seq x y z
N MET A 1 -26.31 35.76 7.63
CA MET A 1 -26.54 34.39 7.16
C MET A 1 -25.34 33.76 6.41
N ARG A 2 -24.16 34.40 6.39
CA ARG A 2 -22.93 33.92 5.72
C ARG A 2 -21.84 33.39 6.69
N LEU A 3 -22.01 33.54 8.01
CA LEU A 3 -21.03 33.19 9.05
C LEU A 3 -21.30 31.86 9.76
N ILE A 4 -22.38 31.12 9.42
CA ILE A 4 -22.71 29.85 10.08
C ILE A 4 -22.26 28.63 9.28
N LEU A 5 -21.78 28.81 8.03
CA LEU A 5 -21.35 27.70 7.17
C LEU A 5 -19.88 27.26 7.36
N GLU A 6 -19.08 27.96 8.18
CA GLU A 6 -17.63 27.67 8.34
C GLU A 6 -17.27 26.80 9.55
N LEU A 7 -18.22 26.26 10.29
CA LEU A 7 -17.98 25.47 11.52
C LEU A 7 -18.52 24.04 11.46
N VAL A 8 -18.80 23.50 10.29
CA VAL A 8 -18.95 22.05 10.16
C VAL A 8 -17.52 21.48 10.10
N LYS A 9 -17.01 21.02 11.23
CA LYS A 9 -15.78 20.23 11.28
C LYS A 9 -15.99 19.09 10.28
N LYS A 10 -15.26 19.14 9.16
CA LYS A 10 -15.37 18.12 8.14
C LYS A 10 -14.74 16.84 8.69
N MET A 11 -15.60 15.89 9.04
CA MET A 11 -15.18 14.58 9.55
C MET A 11 -14.55 13.75 8.45
N ILE A 12 -13.56 12.96 8.80
CA ILE A 12 -13.00 11.94 7.90
C ILE A 12 -14.09 10.91 7.60
N ARG A 13 -14.34 10.66 6.33
CA ARG A 13 -15.34 9.72 5.83
C ARG A 13 -14.73 8.52 5.12
N LEU A 14 -13.49 8.63 4.66
CA LEU A 14 -12.77 7.57 3.97
C LEU A 14 -11.34 7.46 4.50
N VAL A 15 -10.92 6.24 4.82
CA VAL A 15 -9.52 5.91 5.02
C VAL A 15 -9.09 4.94 3.93
N ILE A 16 -8.07 5.35 3.18
CA ILE A 16 -7.44 4.53 2.15
C ILE A 16 -6.14 3.98 2.73
N PHE A 17 -5.87 2.71 2.53
CA PHE A 17 -4.65 2.05 3.00
C PHE A 17 -3.83 1.53 1.81
N ASP A 18 -2.51 1.62 1.87
CA ASP A 18 -1.69 0.68 1.12
C ASP A 18 -1.81 -0.73 1.72
N LEU A 19 -1.35 -1.75 1.00
CA LEU A 19 -1.45 -3.14 1.42
C LEU A 19 -0.12 -3.65 1.98
N ASP A 20 0.90 -3.77 1.10
CA ASP A 20 2.20 -4.36 1.42
C ASP A 20 2.99 -3.44 2.37
N GLY A 21 3.30 -3.88 3.58
CA GLY A 21 3.99 -3.06 4.58
C GLY A 21 3.07 -2.15 5.41
N THR A 22 1.79 -2.07 5.09
CA THR A 22 0.81 -1.23 5.78
C THR A 22 -0.26 -2.05 6.52
N LEU A 23 -1.10 -2.77 5.80
CA LEU A 23 -2.11 -3.69 6.38
C LEU A 23 -1.53 -5.09 6.58
N LEU A 24 -0.73 -5.57 5.63
CA LEU A 24 -0.15 -6.91 5.61
C LEU A 24 1.38 -6.86 5.60
N ASP A 25 2.00 -7.71 6.41
CA ASP A 25 3.40 -8.07 6.31
C ASP A 25 3.55 -9.15 5.22
N THR A 26 3.93 -8.71 4.03
CA THR A 26 4.03 -9.55 2.82
C THR A 26 5.46 -9.75 2.35
N LEU A 27 6.44 -9.18 3.08
CA LEU A 27 7.81 -9.04 2.61
C LEU A 27 8.47 -10.39 2.29
N GLU A 28 8.30 -11.39 3.18
CA GLU A 28 8.96 -12.68 3.03
C GLU A 28 8.44 -13.45 1.80
N ASP A 29 7.13 -13.46 1.57
CA ASP A 29 6.56 -14.15 0.40
C ASP A 29 6.95 -13.49 -0.92
N ILE A 30 7.04 -12.15 -0.94
CA ILE A 30 7.56 -11.41 -2.09
C ILE A 30 9.04 -11.73 -2.34
N ALA A 31 9.85 -11.76 -1.28
CA ALA A 31 11.28 -12.06 -1.36
C ALA A 31 11.53 -13.50 -1.83
N ASP A 32 10.83 -14.47 -1.26
CA ASP A 32 10.94 -15.88 -1.63
C ASP A 32 10.57 -16.11 -3.10
N ALA A 33 9.49 -15.52 -3.56
CA ALA A 33 9.06 -15.63 -4.95
C ALA A 33 10.04 -14.95 -5.92
N CYS A 34 10.58 -13.79 -5.56
CA CYS A 34 11.58 -13.12 -6.38
C CYS A 34 12.90 -13.90 -6.41
N ASN A 35 13.37 -14.43 -5.28
CA ASN A 35 14.55 -15.27 -5.21
C ASN A 35 14.37 -16.59 -5.96
N HIS A 36 13.17 -17.19 -5.92
CA HIS A 36 12.84 -18.32 -6.77
C HIS A 36 13.03 -17.97 -8.26
N ALA A 37 12.45 -16.87 -8.71
CA ALA A 37 12.55 -16.42 -10.10
C ALA A 37 13.99 -16.08 -10.53
N LEU A 38 14.74 -15.39 -9.66
CA LEU A 38 16.16 -15.11 -9.90
C LEU A 38 16.94 -16.41 -10.08
N SER A 39 16.76 -17.40 -9.19
CA SER A 39 17.44 -18.69 -9.26
C SER A 39 17.11 -19.46 -10.55
N GLN A 40 15.84 -19.48 -10.96
CA GLN A 40 15.39 -20.11 -12.21
C GLN A 40 16.07 -19.48 -13.45
N CYS A 41 16.39 -18.19 -13.38
CA CYS A 41 17.05 -17.46 -14.45
C CYS A 41 18.60 -17.39 -14.30
N GLY A 42 19.18 -18.08 -13.31
CA GLY A 42 20.64 -18.15 -13.11
C GLY A 42 21.23 -16.92 -12.41
N PHE A 43 20.43 -16.10 -11.72
CA PHE A 43 20.87 -14.94 -10.97
C PHE A 43 20.99 -15.23 -9.47
N PRO A 44 21.87 -14.50 -8.75
CA PRO A 44 22.02 -14.66 -7.31
C PRO A 44 20.77 -14.16 -6.56
N SER A 45 20.46 -14.82 -5.44
CA SER A 45 19.43 -14.39 -4.51
C SER A 45 19.82 -13.09 -3.80
N ARG A 46 18.81 -12.36 -3.33
CA ARG A 46 18.93 -11.16 -2.50
C ARG A 46 18.48 -11.44 -1.08
N ASN A 47 19.00 -10.67 -0.12
CA ASN A 47 18.57 -10.78 1.27
C ASN A 47 17.28 -9.99 1.54
N LEU A 48 16.65 -10.26 2.68
CA LEU A 48 15.35 -9.67 3.02
C LEU A 48 15.42 -8.14 3.21
N ASP A 49 16.53 -7.60 3.72
CA ASP A 49 16.67 -6.16 3.92
C ASP A 49 16.81 -5.40 2.60
N GLU A 50 17.40 -6.01 1.57
CA GLU A 50 17.39 -5.44 0.22
C GLU A 50 15.95 -5.35 -0.32
N TYR A 51 15.11 -6.36 -0.07
CA TYR A 51 13.72 -6.35 -0.52
C TYR A 51 12.87 -5.25 0.12
N LYS A 52 13.16 -4.82 1.34
CA LYS A 52 12.51 -3.63 1.93
C LYS A 52 12.66 -2.39 1.06
N GLN A 53 13.81 -2.25 0.38
CA GLN A 53 14.05 -1.12 -0.52
C GLN A 53 13.47 -1.32 -1.92
N PHE A 54 13.30 -2.57 -2.36
CA PHE A 54 12.83 -2.88 -3.71
C PHE A 54 11.31 -2.84 -3.82
N VAL A 55 10.59 -3.20 -2.76
CA VAL A 55 9.11 -3.23 -2.71
C VAL A 55 8.52 -1.82 -2.64
N GLY A 56 7.31 -1.65 -3.20
CA GLY A 56 6.52 -0.42 -3.17
C GLY A 56 6.37 0.29 -4.53
N ARG A 57 7.27 0.04 -5.49
CA ARG A 57 7.29 0.71 -6.81
C ARG A 57 6.76 -0.16 -7.95
N GLY A 58 5.98 -1.19 -7.63
CA GLY A 58 5.44 -2.14 -8.58
C GLY A 58 6.42 -3.24 -9.00
N ILE A 59 5.85 -4.33 -9.53
CA ILE A 59 6.55 -5.59 -9.77
C ILE A 59 7.75 -5.46 -10.76
N MET A 60 7.63 -4.66 -11.81
CA MET A 60 8.70 -4.48 -12.80
C MET A 60 9.90 -3.76 -12.20
N ASN A 61 9.68 -2.82 -11.28
CA ASN A 61 10.76 -2.15 -10.55
C ASN A 61 11.41 -3.07 -9.49
N LEU A 62 10.63 -3.94 -8.85
CA LEU A 62 11.15 -4.99 -7.97
C LEU A 62 12.18 -5.85 -8.72
N PHE A 63 11.84 -6.36 -9.90
CA PHE A 63 12.75 -7.19 -10.69
C PHE A 63 14.00 -6.42 -11.14
N ARG A 64 13.81 -5.17 -11.61
CA ARG A 64 14.93 -4.32 -12.03
C ARG A 64 15.90 -4.04 -10.87
N SER A 65 15.37 -3.87 -9.65
CA SER A 65 16.18 -3.63 -8.46
C SER A 65 16.90 -4.90 -7.98
N ALA A 66 16.27 -6.06 -8.10
CA ALA A 66 16.84 -7.33 -7.69
C ALA A 66 17.94 -7.85 -8.65
N LEU A 67 17.89 -7.49 -9.94
CA LEU A 67 18.87 -7.91 -10.93
C LEU A 67 20.24 -7.20 -10.75
N PRO A 68 21.35 -7.88 -11.07
CA PRO A 68 22.67 -7.25 -11.12
C PRO A 68 22.74 -6.12 -12.16
N GLU A 69 23.66 -5.17 -11.94
CA GLU A 69 23.94 -4.15 -12.95
C GLU A 69 24.39 -4.83 -14.27
N GLY A 70 23.93 -4.27 -15.40
CA GLY A 70 24.19 -4.82 -16.73
C GLY A 70 23.23 -5.94 -17.18
N CYS A 71 22.33 -6.41 -16.29
CA CYS A 71 21.33 -7.45 -16.61
C CYS A 71 19.87 -6.92 -16.49
N LYS A 72 19.66 -5.61 -16.65
CA LYS A 72 18.37 -4.93 -16.41
C LYS A 72 17.64 -4.59 -17.72
N ASP A 73 17.95 -5.30 -18.80
CA ASP A 73 17.23 -5.17 -20.05
C ASP A 73 15.81 -5.75 -19.96
N GLU A 74 14.94 -5.29 -20.85
CA GLU A 74 13.51 -5.63 -20.80
C GLU A 74 13.26 -7.13 -20.97
N GLU A 75 14.03 -7.81 -21.82
CA GLU A 75 13.90 -9.25 -22.04
C GLU A 75 14.21 -10.04 -20.75
N THR A 76 15.27 -9.67 -20.05
CA THR A 76 15.65 -10.29 -18.77
C THR A 76 14.60 -10.04 -17.71
N ILE A 77 14.08 -8.80 -17.60
CA ILE A 77 13.02 -8.45 -16.65
C ILE A 77 11.75 -9.26 -16.91
N LEU A 78 11.36 -9.43 -18.18
CA LEU A 78 10.20 -10.24 -18.55
C LEU A 78 10.37 -11.72 -18.22
N LYS A 79 11.57 -12.28 -18.40
CA LYS A 79 11.89 -13.66 -17.97
C LYS A 79 11.73 -13.85 -16.46
N ILE A 80 12.20 -12.88 -15.66
CA ILE A 80 12.02 -12.92 -14.21
C ILE A 80 10.53 -12.85 -13.85
N ARG A 81 9.75 -11.96 -14.50
CA ARG A 81 8.32 -11.88 -14.30
C ARG A 81 7.62 -13.20 -14.59
N ASP A 82 7.95 -13.83 -15.71
CA ASP A 82 7.31 -15.07 -16.16
C ASP A 82 7.63 -16.26 -15.23
N ALA A 83 8.75 -16.23 -14.52
CA ALA A 83 9.08 -17.19 -13.46
C ALA A 83 8.45 -16.81 -12.12
N PHE A 84 8.35 -15.51 -11.80
CA PHE A 84 7.81 -14.99 -10.54
C PHE A 84 6.31 -15.20 -10.43
N VAL A 85 5.54 -14.78 -11.43
CA VAL A 85 4.07 -14.68 -11.31
C VAL A 85 3.41 -16.04 -11.01
N PRO A 86 3.74 -17.16 -11.70
CA PRO A 86 3.15 -18.44 -11.38
C PRO A 86 3.49 -18.91 -9.95
N TYR A 87 4.73 -18.72 -9.52
CA TYR A 87 5.16 -19.09 -8.17
C TYR A 87 4.48 -18.23 -7.10
N TYR A 88 4.50 -16.90 -7.27
CA TYR A 88 3.90 -15.97 -6.32
C TYR A 88 2.38 -16.18 -6.19
N ASN A 89 1.68 -16.48 -7.27
CA ASN A 89 0.23 -16.77 -7.22
C ASN A 89 -0.11 -17.93 -6.28
N VAL A 90 0.76 -18.92 -6.16
CA VAL A 90 0.57 -20.06 -5.26
C VAL A 90 1.04 -19.76 -3.84
N HIS A 91 2.16 -19.02 -3.69
CA HIS A 91 2.91 -18.87 -2.43
C HIS A 91 2.79 -17.49 -1.78
N LYS A 92 1.99 -16.57 -2.33
CA LYS A 92 1.86 -15.18 -1.84
C LYS A 92 1.30 -15.01 -0.43
N ASP A 93 0.90 -16.12 0.18
CA ASP A 93 0.21 -16.12 1.46
C ASP A 93 0.66 -17.30 2.35
N ASP A 94 1.89 -17.76 2.16
CA ASP A 94 2.50 -18.79 3.00
C ASP A 94 2.96 -18.22 4.35
N LYS A 95 3.43 -16.98 4.36
CA LYS A 95 3.95 -16.25 5.53
C LYS A 95 3.24 -14.90 5.74
N THR A 96 2.51 -14.43 4.74
CA THR A 96 1.78 -13.16 4.79
C THR A 96 0.76 -13.16 5.93
N ARG A 97 0.73 -12.07 6.71
CA ARG A 97 -0.17 -11.89 7.85
C ARG A 97 -0.51 -10.42 8.09
N PRO A 98 -1.67 -10.12 8.69
CA PRO A 98 -1.95 -8.77 9.16
C PRO A 98 -0.93 -8.29 10.18
N TYR A 99 -0.56 -7.01 10.13
CA TYR A 99 0.20 -6.41 11.23
C TYR A 99 -0.64 -6.39 12.51
N PRO A 100 0.00 -6.54 13.69
CA PRO A 100 -0.71 -6.49 14.98
C PRO A 100 -1.54 -5.22 15.14
N GLY A 101 -2.81 -5.34 15.55
CA GLY A 101 -3.72 -4.22 15.75
C GLY A 101 -4.46 -3.73 14.48
N THR A 102 -4.18 -4.33 13.31
CA THR A 102 -4.86 -3.94 12.05
C THR A 102 -6.36 -4.21 12.14
N GLU A 103 -6.76 -5.38 12.64
CA GLU A 103 -8.18 -5.71 12.73
C GLU A 103 -8.92 -4.80 13.71
N GLU A 104 -8.33 -4.47 14.85
CA GLU A 104 -8.91 -3.53 15.83
C GLU A 104 -9.07 -2.12 15.26
N LEU A 105 -8.11 -1.68 14.41
CA LEU A 105 -8.24 -0.41 13.70
C LEU A 105 -9.41 -0.46 12.72
N LEU A 106 -9.52 -1.50 11.89
CA LEU A 106 -10.59 -1.64 10.91
C LEU A 106 -11.96 -1.75 11.60
N ASP A 107 -12.06 -2.50 12.71
CA ASP A 107 -13.26 -2.59 13.54
C ASP A 107 -13.72 -1.20 14.03
N THR A 108 -12.76 -0.42 14.56
CA THR A 108 -13.07 0.91 15.07
C THR A 108 -13.49 1.87 13.97
N LEU A 109 -12.82 1.90 12.83
CA LEU A 109 -13.19 2.77 11.72
C LEU A 109 -14.58 2.41 11.18
N SER A 110 -14.85 1.13 10.98
CA SER A 110 -16.15 0.63 10.52
C SER A 110 -17.28 0.96 11.49
N ALA A 111 -17.06 0.77 12.80
CA ALA A 111 -18.05 1.08 13.83
C ALA A 111 -18.38 2.58 13.91
N ASN A 112 -17.48 3.46 13.45
CA ASN A 112 -17.70 4.90 13.36
C ASN A 112 -18.22 5.36 11.98
N GLY A 113 -18.60 4.42 11.11
CA GLY A 113 -19.15 4.71 9.79
C GLY A 113 -18.15 5.27 8.78
N ILE A 114 -16.86 5.05 9.01
CA ILE A 114 -15.78 5.47 8.12
C ILE A 114 -15.59 4.39 7.06
N MET A 115 -15.67 4.78 5.79
CA MET A 115 -15.45 3.90 4.65
C MET A 115 -13.98 3.47 4.58
N LEU A 116 -13.75 2.24 4.15
CA LEU A 116 -12.44 1.65 3.97
C LEU A 116 -12.15 1.44 2.49
N ALA A 117 -10.92 1.67 2.07
CA ALA A 117 -10.44 1.35 0.72
C ALA A 117 -8.97 0.91 0.75
N VAL A 118 -8.55 0.17 -0.28
CA VAL A 118 -7.15 -0.20 -0.52
C VAL A 118 -6.67 0.39 -1.82
N ALA A 119 -5.44 0.93 -1.83
CA ALA A 119 -4.76 1.46 -3.01
C ALA A 119 -3.29 1.01 -3.02
N SER A 120 -2.95 0.02 -3.84
CA SER A 120 -1.63 -0.62 -3.86
C SER A 120 -1.00 -0.68 -5.24
N ASN A 121 0.35 -0.67 -5.30
CA ASN A 121 1.12 -0.96 -6.52
C ASN A 121 1.30 -2.47 -6.79
N LYS A 122 0.75 -3.32 -5.92
CA LYS A 122 0.59 -4.75 -6.18
C LYS A 122 -0.46 -4.96 -7.28
N TYR A 123 -0.29 -5.95 -8.17
CA TYR A 123 -1.26 -6.21 -9.23
C TYR A 123 -2.65 -6.58 -8.68
N GLN A 124 -3.69 -6.20 -9.43
CA GLN A 124 -5.08 -6.18 -8.98
C GLN A 124 -5.55 -7.51 -8.38
N GLU A 125 -5.31 -8.62 -9.07
CA GLU A 125 -5.80 -9.94 -8.66
C GLU A 125 -5.21 -10.34 -7.30
N ALA A 126 -3.89 -10.17 -7.10
CA ALA A 126 -3.28 -10.50 -5.81
C ALA A 126 -3.70 -9.54 -4.70
N THR A 127 -3.94 -8.27 -5.02
CA THR A 127 -4.45 -7.30 -4.06
C THR A 127 -5.82 -7.71 -3.56
N GLU A 128 -6.75 -8.03 -4.47
CA GLU A 128 -8.10 -8.47 -4.11
C GLU A 128 -8.11 -9.78 -3.33
N GLU A 129 -7.34 -10.79 -3.77
CA GLU A 129 -7.30 -12.09 -3.12
C GLU A 129 -6.79 -11.97 -1.68
N LEU A 130 -5.70 -11.23 -1.44
CA LEU A 130 -5.15 -11.06 -0.10
C LEU A 130 -6.09 -10.26 0.81
N VAL A 131 -6.67 -9.16 0.32
CA VAL A 131 -7.64 -8.39 1.11
C VAL A 131 -8.88 -9.23 1.46
N ARG A 132 -9.44 -9.94 0.49
CA ARG A 132 -10.61 -10.81 0.73
C ARG A 132 -10.30 -11.97 1.68
N LYS A 133 -9.09 -12.53 1.64
CA LYS A 133 -8.68 -13.63 2.51
C LYS A 133 -8.49 -13.17 3.95
N HIS A 134 -7.72 -12.10 4.15
CA HIS A 134 -7.35 -11.65 5.50
C HIS A 134 -8.41 -10.77 6.16
N PHE A 135 -9.22 -10.08 5.36
CA PHE A 135 -10.14 -9.05 5.85
C PHE A 135 -11.57 -9.26 5.37
N SER A 136 -12.01 -10.53 5.16
CA SER A 136 -13.33 -10.90 4.62
C SER A 136 -14.53 -10.39 5.41
N ARG A 137 -14.35 -10.03 6.68
CA ARG A 137 -15.42 -9.49 7.54
C ARG A 137 -15.65 -7.98 7.38
N TYR A 138 -14.76 -7.28 6.63
CA TYR A 138 -14.85 -5.85 6.42
C TYR A 138 -15.36 -5.51 5.02
N ASP A 139 -16.18 -4.48 4.94
CA ASP A 139 -16.67 -3.93 3.68
C ASP A 139 -15.69 -2.87 3.16
N PHE A 140 -14.74 -3.28 2.33
CA PHE A 140 -13.90 -2.33 1.59
C PHE A 140 -14.68 -1.83 0.38
N HIS A 141 -14.99 -0.53 0.37
CA HIS A 141 -15.75 0.12 -0.71
C HIS A 141 -15.06 0.01 -2.06
N CYS A 142 -13.73 0.00 -2.08
CA CYS A 142 -12.95 -0.39 -3.26
C CYS A 142 -11.59 -0.98 -2.86
N ILE A 143 -11.13 -1.91 -3.68
CA ILE A 143 -9.82 -2.56 -3.55
C ILE A 143 -9.13 -2.35 -4.90
N LEU A 144 -8.16 -1.43 -4.92
CA LEU A 144 -7.48 -1.01 -6.13
C LEU A 144 -6.01 -1.44 -6.09
N GLY A 145 -5.63 -2.26 -7.07
CA GLY A 145 -4.26 -2.65 -7.35
C GLY A 145 -3.77 -2.05 -8.66
N GLN A 146 -2.57 -2.43 -9.08
CA GLN A 146 -2.02 -2.09 -10.38
C GLN A 146 -2.81 -2.81 -11.48
N ARG A 147 -3.19 -2.06 -12.52
CA ARG A 147 -3.92 -2.53 -13.71
C ARG A 147 -3.27 -1.99 -14.97
N ASP A 148 -3.37 -2.74 -16.05
CA ASP A 148 -2.83 -2.33 -17.35
C ASP A 148 -3.46 -1.00 -17.81
N GLY A 149 -2.64 -0.14 -18.38
CA GLY A 149 -3.06 1.18 -18.88
C GLY A 149 -3.35 2.23 -17.81
N LYS A 150 -3.24 1.88 -16.52
CA LYS A 150 -3.34 2.85 -15.41
C LYS A 150 -1.94 3.17 -14.86
N PRO A 151 -1.64 4.45 -14.58
CA PRO A 151 -0.40 4.81 -13.92
C PRO A 151 -0.36 4.24 -12.49
N ILE A 152 0.85 3.88 -12.06
CA ILE A 152 1.08 3.40 -10.68
C ILE A 152 1.40 4.56 -9.74
N LYS A 153 1.28 4.35 -8.44
CA LYS A 153 1.79 5.29 -7.42
C LYS A 153 3.28 5.61 -7.72
N PRO A 154 3.75 6.87 -7.64
CA PRO A 154 3.12 8.00 -6.94
C PRO A 154 2.13 8.83 -7.78
N ASP A 155 1.60 8.36 -8.92
CA ASP A 155 0.50 9.02 -9.59
C ASP A 155 -0.74 9.05 -8.68
N ALA A 156 -1.48 10.19 -8.69
CA ALA A 156 -2.64 10.39 -7.84
C ALA A 156 -3.85 9.56 -8.26
N GLY A 157 -3.87 9.03 -9.48
CA GLY A 157 -5.04 8.43 -10.13
C GLY A 157 -5.73 7.37 -9.30
N ILE A 158 -4.97 6.51 -8.61
CA ILE A 158 -5.54 5.44 -7.78
C ILE A 158 -6.30 5.98 -6.55
N ILE A 159 -5.81 7.07 -5.94
CA ILE A 159 -6.49 7.73 -4.81
C ILE A 159 -7.73 8.48 -5.29
N LEU A 160 -7.62 9.19 -6.42
CA LEU A 160 -8.75 9.91 -7.02
C LEU A 160 -9.88 8.94 -7.43
N GLU A 161 -9.54 7.77 -7.97
CA GLU A 161 -10.50 6.72 -8.31
C GLU A 161 -11.22 6.19 -7.06
N ALA A 162 -10.48 5.95 -5.96
CA ALA A 162 -11.08 5.54 -4.68
C ALA A 162 -12.03 6.62 -4.11
N MET A 163 -11.63 7.89 -4.20
CA MET A 163 -12.47 9.01 -3.77
C MET A 163 -13.75 9.14 -4.59
N GLU A 164 -13.65 8.99 -5.92
CA GLU A 164 -14.81 9.02 -6.82
C GLU A 164 -15.79 7.87 -6.49
N ALA A 165 -15.29 6.66 -6.31
CA ALA A 165 -16.09 5.50 -5.95
C ALA A 165 -16.84 5.67 -4.62
N CYS A 166 -16.24 6.39 -3.65
CA CYS A 166 -16.81 6.63 -2.33
C CYS A 166 -17.61 7.94 -2.23
N GLY A 167 -17.62 8.80 -3.25
CA GLY A 167 -18.34 10.08 -3.25
C GLY A 167 -17.83 11.04 -2.17
N VAL A 168 -16.51 11.18 -2.01
CA VAL A 168 -15.86 12.01 -0.98
C VAL A 168 -14.91 13.05 -1.58
N HIS A 169 -14.68 14.13 -0.83
CA HIS A 169 -13.72 15.18 -1.18
C HIS A 169 -12.36 14.97 -0.50
N PRO A 170 -11.26 15.56 -0.99
CA PRO A 170 -9.91 15.35 -0.45
C PRO A 170 -9.76 15.62 1.05
N ASP A 171 -10.49 16.61 1.57
CA ASP A 171 -10.46 17.01 2.98
C ASP A 171 -11.19 16.03 3.94
N GLU A 172 -11.98 15.10 3.36
CA GLU A 172 -12.68 14.02 4.07
C GLU A 172 -11.89 12.69 4.05
N VAL A 173 -10.66 12.68 3.47
CA VAL A 173 -9.88 11.47 3.22
C VAL A 173 -8.56 11.50 3.99
N VAL A 174 -8.19 10.32 4.51
CA VAL A 174 -6.82 10.06 4.99
C VAL A 174 -6.26 8.87 4.21
N TYR A 175 -5.03 9.00 3.73
CA TYR A 175 -4.28 7.92 3.11
C TYR A 175 -3.17 7.45 4.05
N CYS A 176 -3.13 6.15 4.34
CA CYS A 176 -2.12 5.50 5.20
C CYS A 176 -1.21 4.62 4.36
N GLY A 177 0.10 4.79 4.50
CA GLY A 177 1.09 3.98 3.79
C GLY A 177 2.45 4.00 4.47
N ASP A 178 3.32 3.06 4.11
CA ASP A 178 4.62 2.83 4.75
C ASP A 178 5.81 3.28 3.90
N SER A 179 5.56 3.87 2.73
CA SER A 179 6.63 4.21 1.78
C SER A 179 6.63 5.68 1.36
N ASP A 180 7.79 6.11 0.84
CA ASP A 180 7.96 7.40 0.16
C ASP A 180 6.98 7.56 -1.01
N VAL A 181 6.69 6.46 -1.71
CA VAL A 181 5.72 6.41 -2.80
C VAL A 181 4.31 6.76 -2.29
N ASP A 182 3.92 6.26 -1.12
CA ASP A 182 2.60 6.54 -0.54
C ASP A 182 2.48 7.99 -0.11
N MET A 183 3.49 8.51 0.57
CA MET A 183 3.51 9.91 1.00
C MET A 183 3.40 10.84 -0.21
N GLN A 184 4.15 10.55 -1.27
CA GLN A 184 4.09 11.34 -2.51
C GLN A 184 2.73 11.19 -3.21
N THR A 185 2.13 9.99 -3.22
CA THR A 185 0.81 9.74 -3.80
C THR A 185 -0.27 10.57 -3.12
N GLY A 186 -0.31 10.56 -1.79
CA GLY A 186 -1.27 11.36 -1.03
C GLY A 186 -1.09 12.85 -1.24
N LYS A 187 0.16 13.33 -1.30
CA LYS A 187 0.47 14.73 -1.63
C LYS A 187 -0.02 15.11 -3.03
N ASN A 188 0.22 14.25 -4.03
CA ASN A 188 -0.23 14.46 -5.41
C ASN A 188 -1.77 14.45 -5.53
N ALA A 189 -2.45 13.66 -4.71
CA ALA A 189 -3.92 13.61 -4.65
C ALA A 189 -4.53 14.73 -3.79
N GLY A 190 -3.73 15.49 -3.05
CA GLY A 190 -4.20 16.56 -2.17
C GLY A 190 -4.92 16.08 -0.92
N VAL A 191 -4.65 14.84 -0.47
CA VAL A 191 -5.25 14.26 0.74
C VAL A 191 -4.27 14.27 1.91
N LYS A 192 -4.80 14.15 3.14
CA LYS A 192 -3.99 13.99 4.35
C LYS A 192 -3.31 12.62 4.32
N THR A 193 -2.02 12.56 4.70
CA THR A 193 -1.26 11.30 4.77
C THR A 193 -0.86 10.97 6.19
N ILE A 194 -0.88 9.68 6.52
CA ILE A 194 -0.26 9.11 7.72
C ILE A 194 0.80 8.12 7.25
N GLY A 195 2.06 8.38 7.61
CA GLY A 195 3.14 7.41 7.41
C GLY A 195 3.15 6.40 8.54
N VAL A 196 3.18 5.11 8.22
CA VAL A 196 3.28 4.03 9.22
C VAL A 196 4.72 3.54 9.31
N THR A 197 5.27 3.40 10.54
CA THR A 197 6.69 3.14 10.75
C THR A 197 7.02 1.67 11.02
N TRP A 198 6.05 0.78 10.93
CA TRP A 198 6.26 -0.68 11.06
C TRP A 198 6.50 -1.38 9.73
N GLY A 199 6.38 -0.67 8.59
CA GLY A 199 6.55 -1.20 7.26
C GLY A 199 7.99 -1.18 6.76
N PHE A 200 8.19 -0.89 5.49
CA PHE A 200 9.47 -1.11 4.80
C PHE A 200 10.41 0.09 4.83
N ARG A 201 9.91 1.32 5.02
CA ARG A 201 10.73 2.55 5.08
C ARG A 201 10.96 3.02 6.51
N THR A 202 12.08 3.67 6.71
CA THR A 202 12.43 4.26 8.01
C THR A 202 11.57 5.48 8.32
N ARG A 203 11.51 5.83 9.60
CA ARG A 203 10.82 7.03 10.08
C ARG A 203 11.37 8.31 9.40
N GLU A 204 12.67 8.37 9.21
CA GLU A 204 13.37 9.51 8.60
C GLU A 204 13.02 9.68 7.13
N GLU A 205 12.94 8.57 6.39
CA GLU A 205 12.52 8.57 4.99
C GLU A 205 11.08 9.08 4.84
N LEU A 206 10.16 8.62 5.69
CA LEU A 206 8.77 9.07 5.69
C LEU A 206 8.63 10.53 6.13
N ALA A 207 9.38 10.95 7.15
CA ALA A 207 9.34 12.32 7.69
C ALA A 207 9.72 13.39 6.64
N ALA A 208 10.59 13.04 5.68
CA ALA A 208 11.00 13.95 4.61
C ALA A 208 9.83 14.43 3.71
N TYR A 209 8.71 13.73 3.73
CA TYR A 209 7.50 14.08 2.96
C TYR A 209 6.47 14.87 3.77
N GLU A 210 6.74 15.16 5.03
CA GLU A 210 5.89 15.96 5.93
C GLU A 210 4.44 15.40 6.02
N PRO A 211 4.25 14.10 6.31
CA PRO A 211 2.90 13.57 6.51
C PRO A 211 2.23 14.26 7.71
N MET A 212 0.91 14.26 7.74
CA MET A 212 0.14 14.80 8.88
C MET A 212 0.57 14.16 10.21
N MET A 213 1.02 12.89 10.16
CA MET A 213 1.46 12.12 11.30
C MET A 213 2.35 10.96 10.85
N LEU A 214 3.30 10.57 11.70
CA LEU A 214 3.99 9.27 11.65
C LEU A 214 3.45 8.41 12.80
N ALA A 215 2.81 7.31 12.45
CA ALA A 215 2.20 6.37 13.41
C ALA A 215 3.14 5.18 13.67
N GLU A 216 3.33 4.84 14.94
CA GLU A 216 4.11 3.69 15.40
C GLU A 216 3.25 2.45 15.67
N ASN A 217 1.93 2.64 15.73
CA ASN A 217 0.95 1.58 15.89
C ASN A 217 -0.44 2.03 15.42
N GLN A 218 -1.34 1.08 15.26
CA GLN A 218 -2.68 1.28 14.73
C GLN A 218 -3.56 2.14 15.66
N THR A 219 -3.35 2.06 16.97
CA THR A 219 -4.08 2.89 17.95
C THR A 219 -3.83 4.39 17.72
N GLN A 220 -2.61 4.77 17.33
CA GLN A 220 -2.30 6.16 17.01
C GLN A 220 -3.06 6.64 15.77
N ILE A 221 -3.20 5.80 14.73
CA ILE A 221 -4.00 6.10 13.53
C ILE A 221 -5.47 6.32 13.93
N GLN A 222 -6.04 5.37 14.67
CA GLN A 222 -7.41 5.42 15.17
C GLN A 222 -7.69 6.74 15.92
N ASN A 223 -6.88 7.05 16.94
CA ASN A 223 -7.05 8.24 17.74
C ASN A 223 -6.94 9.52 16.92
N LYS A 224 -6.00 9.55 15.97
CA LYS A 224 -5.83 10.71 15.09
C LYS A 224 -7.04 10.91 14.20
N ILE A 225 -7.52 9.89 13.53
CA ILE A 225 -8.66 9.96 12.61
C ILE A 225 -9.93 10.40 13.33
N LEU A 226 -10.23 9.80 14.49
CA LEU A 226 -11.42 10.14 15.29
C LEU A 226 -11.35 11.54 15.92
N SER A 227 -10.18 12.16 15.99
CA SER A 227 -10.00 13.53 16.48
C SER A 227 -10.17 14.60 15.41
N LEU A 228 -10.20 14.25 14.12
CA LEU A 228 -10.35 15.16 12.99
C LEU A 228 -11.80 15.50 12.71
#